data_387fe4050353f86f4e9f8104469aaebf
#
_entry.id   387fe4050353f86f4e9f8104469aaebf
#
_cell.length_a   1.000
_cell.length_b   1.000
_cell.length_c   1.000
_cell.angle_alpha   90.00
_cell.angle_beta   90.00
_cell.angle_gamma   90.00
#
_symmetry.space_group_name_H-M   'P 1'
#
loop_
_entity.id
_entity.type
_entity.pdbx_description
1 polymer ?
#
loop_
_entity_poly.entity_id
_entity_poly.type
_entity_poly.pdbx_seq_one_letter_code
_entity_poly.pdbx_strand_id
1 'polypeptide(L)'
;HLSLGPDRAGYYSTRRLEQTLTDLVDFTLINRCKPRLTVGAAHVRTGRMRYFDGRDMPIGVEHIMASGALPPAFPAVRVDGELYWDGGILSNTPSEVVFEDNPRRNSLIFGVHLWNPEGEEPSTIWEVLHRHKDIQYSSRVANHILRQQQAHHLRHVIQKLASHLPDAVRGDDDIRELESWGCATQMHIVRLLAPSLANDDHTKDVDFSVEGIRARWDAGLEDARKAIAHAPWSGEFDPLEGVFLHQPPWEDNMTVNPADLARLTRTDGPRVERVN
;
A
#
# COMPACT_ATOMS: atom_id res chain seq x y z
N HIS A 1 27.23 -18.90 17.65
CA HIS A 1 26.47 -18.43 16.49
C HIS A 1 27.23 -18.81 15.22
N LEU A 2 26.62 -19.66 14.39
CA LEU A 2 27.17 -20.00 13.07
C LEU A 2 26.85 -18.84 12.10
N SER A 3 27.91 -18.21 11.54
CA SER A 3 27.69 -17.21 10.49
C SER A 3 27.40 -17.92 9.18
N LEU A 4 26.18 -17.74 8.67
CA LEU A 4 25.75 -18.33 7.39
C LEU A 4 26.08 -17.44 6.18
N GLY A 5 26.53 -16.21 6.45
CA GLY A 5 26.64 -15.14 5.46
C GLY A 5 25.28 -14.47 5.14
N PRO A 6 25.30 -13.24 4.62
CA PRO A 6 24.09 -12.45 4.42
C PRO A 6 23.09 -13.08 3.45
N ASP A 7 23.60 -13.79 2.43
CA ASP A 7 22.76 -14.40 1.38
C ASP A 7 22.13 -15.75 1.81
N ARG A 8 22.38 -16.21 3.04
CA ARG A 8 21.89 -17.49 3.58
C ARG A 8 21.27 -17.37 4.98
N ALA A 9 21.23 -16.18 5.53
CA ALA A 9 20.68 -15.92 6.86
C ALA A 9 19.16 -15.90 6.83
N GLY A 10 18.54 -17.06 6.85
CA GLY A 10 17.10 -17.29 6.88
C GLY A 10 16.79 -18.73 7.27
N TYR A 11 15.57 -18.98 7.72
CA TYR A 11 15.15 -20.32 8.14
C TYR A 11 14.88 -21.25 6.95
N TYR A 12 14.41 -20.71 5.83
CA TYR A 12 13.97 -21.47 4.65
C TYR A 12 14.73 -21.07 3.40
N SER A 13 14.90 -22.03 2.48
CA SER A 13 15.50 -21.78 1.17
C SER A 13 14.44 -21.36 0.17
N THR A 14 14.75 -20.35 -0.63
CA THR A 14 13.88 -19.79 -1.70
C THR A 14 14.21 -20.35 -3.09
N ARG A 15 15.18 -21.28 -3.22
CA ARG A 15 15.60 -21.83 -4.54
C ARG A 15 14.47 -22.44 -5.35
N ARG A 16 13.51 -23.12 -4.72
CA ARG A 16 12.37 -23.71 -5.43
C ARG A 16 11.42 -22.64 -5.96
N LEU A 17 11.24 -21.55 -5.19
CA LEU A 17 10.42 -20.41 -5.63
C LEU A 17 11.08 -19.72 -6.83
N GLU A 18 12.39 -19.48 -6.78
CA GLU A 18 13.15 -18.90 -7.89
C GLU A 18 12.98 -19.73 -9.17
N GLN A 19 13.13 -21.05 -9.08
CA GLN A 19 12.92 -21.95 -10.22
C GLN A 19 11.47 -21.88 -10.74
N THR A 20 10.48 -21.96 -9.85
CA THR A 20 9.06 -21.87 -10.22
C THR A 20 8.74 -20.56 -10.94
N LEU A 21 9.25 -19.43 -10.44
CA LEU A 21 9.07 -18.14 -11.07
C LEU A 21 9.73 -18.08 -12.45
N THR A 22 10.94 -18.63 -12.55
CA THR A 22 11.67 -18.67 -13.84
C THR A 22 10.95 -19.54 -14.86
N ASP A 23 10.34 -20.64 -14.43
CA ASP A 23 9.66 -21.58 -15.33
C ASP A 23 8.27 -21.07 -15.76
N LEU A 24 7.57 -20.32 -14.90
CA LEU A 24 6.19 -19.92 -15.14
C LEU A 24 6.01 -18.47 -15.61
N VAL A 25 6.99 -17.58 -15.36
CA VAL A 25 6.87 -16.16 -15.64
C VAL A 25 7.65 -15.76 -16.89
N ASP A 26 6.93 -15.22 -17.87
CA ASP A 26 7.58 -14.61 -19.04
C ASP A 26 8.01 -13.17 -18.73
N PHE A 27 9.24 -13.02 -18.27
CA PHE A 27 9.83 -11.72 -17.98
C PHE A 27 9.98 -10.83 -19.23
N THR A 28 10.04 -11.42 -20.43
CA THR A 28 10.04 -10.65 -21.69
C THR A 28 8.70 -9.95 -21.88
N LEU A 29 7.60 -10.65 -21.55
CA LEU A 29 6.25 -10.08 -21.63
C LEU A 29 6.07 -8.98 -20.58
N ILE A 30 6.48 -9.21 -19.34
CA ILE A 30 6.44 -8.21 -18.25
C ILE A 30 7.18 -6.94 -18.67
N ASN A 31 8.36 -7.07 -19.23
CA ASN A 31 9.20 -5.95 -19.61
C ASN A 31 8.73 -5.17 -20.85
N ARG A 32 7.63 -5.60 -21.49
CA ARG A 32 6.90 -4.76 -22.44
C ARG A 32 6.07 -3.66 -21.78
N CYS A 33 6.02 -3.62 -20.44
CA CYS A 33 5.30 -2.63 -19.60
C CYS A 33 3.80 -2.49 -19.94
N LYS A 34 3.14 -3.58 -20.33
CA LYS A 34 1.71 -3.61 -20.65
C LYS A 34 1.06 -4.89 -20.08
N PRO A 35 0.63 -4.90 -18.81
CA PRO A 35 0.64 -3.81 -17.84
C PRO A 35 2.05 -3.49 -17.28
N ARG A 36 2.22 -2.29 -16.71
CA ARG A 36 3.42 -1.92 -15.96
C ARG A 36 3.45 -2.70 -14.65
N LEU A 37 4.62 -3.24 -14.32
CA LEU A 37 4.89 -3.86 -13.02
C LEU A 37 5.86 -3.00 -12.22
N THR A 38 5.52 -2.74 -10.98
CA THR A 38 6.43 -2.14 -9.99
C THR A 38 6.43 -3.01 -8.75
N VAL A 39 7.59 -3.35 -8.23
CA VAL A 39 7.73 -4.13 -6.99
C VAL A 39 8.56 -3.36 -5.97
N GLY A 40 8.18 -3.44 -4.70
CA GLY A 40 8.86 -2.78 -3.60
C GLY A 40 9.69 -3.74 -2.78
N ALA A 41 10.89 -3.33 -2.38
CA ALA A 41 11.75 -4.08 -1.46
C ALA A 41 12.44 -3.15 -0.46
N ALA A 42 12.71 -3.65 0.74
CA ALA A 42 13.39 -2.91 1.80
C ALA A 42 14.90 -3.12 1.70
N HIS A 43 15.64 -2.06 1.47
CA HIS A 43 17.10 -2.11 1.41
C HIS A 43 17.67 -2.41 2.81
N VAL A 44 18.38 -3.53 2.95
CA VAL A 44 18.80 -4.07 4.26
C VAL A 44 19.67 -3.09 5.05
N ARG A 45 20.63 -2.44 4.40
CA ARG A 45 21.60 -1.58 5.07
C ARG A 45 21.03 -0.21 5.47
N THR A 46 20.12 0.35 4.66
CA THR A 46 19.62 1.71 4.89
C THR A 46 18.23 1.77 5.50
N GLY A 47 17.49 0.66 5.51
CA GLY A 47 16.09 0.61 5.94
C GLY A 47 15.14 1.45 5.07
N ARG A 48 15.53 1.78 3.84
CA ARG A 48 14.70 2.56 2.91
C ARG A 48 13.97 1.64 1.94
N MET A 49 12.74 2.02 1.58
CA MET A 49 12.01 1.39 0.49
C MET A 49 12.69 1.70 -0.84
N ARG A 50 12.86 0.67 -1.67
CA ARG A 50 13.21 0.81 -3.08
C ARG A 50 12.13 0.22 -3.94
N TYR A 51 11.69 0.99 -4.93
CA TYR A 51 10.79 0.52 -5.96
C TYR A 51 11.56 0.19 -7.24
N PHE A 52 11.38 -1.01 -7.74
CA PHE A 52 11.86 -1.46 -9.04
C PHE A 52 10.70 -1.35 -10.02
N ASP A 53 10.82 -0.47 -10.99
CA ASP A 53 9.74 -0.10 -11.90
C ASP A 53 10.10 -0.51 -13.33
N GLY A 54 9.22 -1.26 -13.97
CA GLY A 54 9.43 -1.74 -15.33
C GLY A 54 9.54 -0.63 -16.39
N ARG A 55 9.18 0.63 -16.07
CA ARG A 55 9.44 1.77 -16.95
C ARG A 55 10.91 2.20 -16.95
N ASP A 56 11.55 2.03 -15.80
CA ASP A 56 12.88 2.59 -15.56
C ASP A 56 13.97 1.55 -15.78
N MET A 57 13.62 0.27 -15.59
CA MET A 57 14.56 -0.84 -15.68
C MET A 57 13.85 -2.16 -16.00
N PRO A 58 14.55 -3.14 -16.59
CA PRO A 58 14.02 -4.49 -16.74
C PRO A 58 13.79 -5.14 -15.37
N ILE A 59 12.61 -5.75 -15.20
CA ILE A 59 12.30 -6.54 -14.01
C ILE A 59 12.69 -7.99 -14.26
N GLY A 60 13.49 -8.57 -13.36
CA GLY A 60 13.89 -9.96 -13.37
C GLY A 60 13.36 -10.73 -12.16
N VAL A 61 13.66 -12.01 -12.09
CA VAL A 61 13.24 -12.90 -10.99
C VAL A 61 13.76 -12.41 -9.63
N GLU A 62 14.96 -11.87 -9.60
CA GLU A 62 15.61 -11.33 -8.39
C GLU A 62 14.82 -10.19 -7.75
N HIS A 63 14.16 -9.35 -8.53
CA HIS A 63 13.31 -8.26 -8.04
C HIS A 63 12.06 -8.80 -7.35
N ILE A 64 11.42 -9.83 -7.96
CA ILE A 64 10.26 -10.48 -7.36
C ILE A 64 10.66 -11.23 -6.09
N MET A 65 11.79 -11.94 -6.12
CA MET A 65 12.33 -12.64 -4.96
C MET A 65 12.64 -11.68 -3.81
N ALA A 66 13.23 -10.51 -4.11
CA ALA A 66 13.54 -9.48 -3.11
C ALA A 66 12.28 -8.93 -2.46
N SER A 67 11.22 -8.69 -3.26
CA SER A 67 9.94 -8.17 -2.78
C SER A 67 9.20 -9.13 -1.84
N GLY A 68 9.47 -10.44 -1.91
CA GLY A 68 8.87 -11.46 -1.05
C GLY A 68 9.82 -12.08 -0.02
N ALA A 69 11.03 -11.55 0.16
CA ALA A 69 12.03 -12.08 1.09
C ALA A 69 11.79 -11.63 2.53
N LEU A 70 10.69 -12.12 3.16
CA LEU A 70 10.30 -11.72 4.52
C LEU A 70 11.24 -12.30 5.58
N PRO A 71 12.01 -11.47 6.34
CA PRO A 71 12.83 -11.95 7.42
C PRO A 71 12.01 -12.33 8.66
N PRO A 72 12.45 -13.27 9.49
CA PRO A 72 13.64 -14.13 9.36
C PRO A 72 13.37 -15.41 8.56
N ALA A 73 12.18 -15.56 7.97
CA ALA A 73 11.80 -16.76 7.23
C ALA A 73 12.73 -16.99 6.03
N PHE A 74 12.97 -15.94 5.26
CA PHE A 74 13.78 -16.00 4.04
C PHE A 74 15.03 -15.12 4.13
N PRO A 75 16.15 -15.57 3.53
CA PRO A 75 17.35 -14.75 3.44
C PRO A 75 17.13 -13.52 2.56
N ALA A 76 17.94 -12.48 2.77
CA ALA A 76 17.95 -11.32 1.89
C ALA A 76 18.34 -11.72 0.44
N VAL A 77 17.77 -11.03 -0.52
CA VAL A 77 18.05 -11.23 -1.94
C VAL A 77 18.95 -10.12 -2.46
N ARG A 78 19.94 -10.48 -3.27
CA ARG A 78 20.87 -9.52 -3.88
C ARG A 78 20.34 -9.03 -5.21
N VAL A 79 20.19 -7.70 -5.34
CA VAL A 79 19.85 -7.01 -6.58
C VAL A 79 20.89 -5.92 -6.80
N ASP A 80 21.52 -5.88 -7.94
CA ASP A 80 22.59 -4.90 -8.29
C ASP A 80 23.70 -4.79 -7.24
N GLY A 81 24.06 -5.90 -6.60
CA GLY A 81 25.09 -5.95 -5.58
C GLY A 81 24.64 -5.59 -4.16
N GLU A 82 23.47 -5.01 -3.98
CA GLU A 82 22.89 -4.63 -2.67
C GLU A 82 21.88 -5.69 -2.19
N LEU A 83 21.65 -5.74 -0.87
CA LEU A 83 20.75 -6.71 -0.24
C LEU A 83 19.41 -6.10 0.08
N TYR A 84 18.35 -6.86 -0.21
CA TYR A 84 16.96 -6.47 -0.01
C TYR A 84 16.16 -7.54 0.72
N TRP A 85 15.25 -7.08 1.55
CA TRP A 85 14.16 -7.85 2.17
C TRP A 85 12.82 -7.43 1.61
N ASP A 86 11.78 -8.17 1.98
CA ASP A 86 10.39 -7.89 1.66
C ASP A 86 10.02 -6.44 1.95
N GLY A 87 9.43 -5.78 0.95
CA GLY A 87 8.96 -4.41 1.09
C GLY A 87 7.81 -4.26 2.09
N GLY A 88 7.06 -5.33 2.37
CA GLY A 88 5.94 -5.35 3.32
C GLY A 88 6.34 -4.99 4.75
N ILE A 89 7.63 -5.13 5.13
CA ILE A 89 8.11 -4.65 6.43
C ILE A 89 8.09 -3.12 6.57
N LEU A 90 8.08 -2.38 5.46
CA LEU A 90 8.02 -0.92 5.41
C LEU A 90 6.66 -0.41 4.91
N SER A 91 6.14 -0.97 3.83
CA SER A 91 4.83 -0.65 3.24
C SER A 91 4.21 -1.90 2.64
N ASN A 92 3.16 -2.41 3.28
CA ASN A 92 2.49 -3.64 2.84
C ASN A 92 1.43 -3.40 1.74
N THR A 93 1.03 -2.15 1.54
CA THR A 93 0.18 -1.73 0.42
C THR A 93 0.78 -0.46 -0.17
N PRO A 94 1.74 -0.58 -1.09
CA PRO A 94 2.58 0.52 -1.54
C PRO A 94 1.87 1.43 -2.56
N SER A 95 0.74 2.03 -2.17
CA SER A 95 -0.03 2.97 -2.99
C SER A 95 0.72 4.26 -3.29
N GLU A 96 1.74 4.59 -2.51
CA GLU A 96 2.61 5.76 -2.71
C GLU A 96 3.22 5.82 -4.11
N VAL A 97 3.54 4.68 -4.70
CA VAL A 97 4.06 4.60 -6.09
C VAL A 97 3.11 5.21 -7.11
N VAL A 98 1.79 5.08 -6.89
CA VAL A 98 0.78 5.65 -7.79
C VAL A 98 0.62 7.15 -7.53
N PHE A 99 0.65 7.58 -6.27
CA PHE A 99 0.53 9.00 -5.90
C PHE A 99 1.73 9.85 -6.35
N GLU A 100 2.91 9.25 -6.35
CA GLU A 100 4.17 9.89 -6.73
C GLU A 100 4.47 9.74 -8.23
N ASP A 101 3.58 9.13 -9.01
CA ASP A 101 3.77 8.95 -10.44
C ASP A 101 3.93 10.31 -11.18
N ASN A 102 4.79 10.33 -12.18
CA ASN A 102 5.02 11.53 -12.98
C ASN A 102 4.92 11.20 -14.49
N PRO A 103 4.02 11.83 -15.23
CA PRO A 103 2.98 12.77 -14.78
C PRO A 103 1.89 12.06 -13.96
N ARG A 104 1.30 12.79 -12.99
CA ARG A 104 0.13 12.31 -12.25
C ARG A 104 -1.06 12.14 -13.18
N ARG A 105 -1.89 11.14 -12.88
CA ARG A 105 -3.06 10.82 -13.70
C ARG A 105 -4.27 10.54 -12.83
N ASN A 106 -5.46 10.79 -13.38
CA ASN A 106 -6.67 10.26 -12.77
C ASN A 106 -6.58 8.75 -12.69
N SER A 107 -6.81 8.19 -11.51
CA SER A 107 -6.54 6.78 -11.25
C SER A 107 -7.65 6.15 -10.41
N LEU A 108 -8.02 4.94 -10.78
CA LEU A 108 -8.80 4.03 -9.95
C LEU A 108 -7.84 2.95 -9.42
N ILE A 109 -7.68 2.90 -8.11
CA ILE A 109 -6.68 2.08 -7.43
C ILE A 109 -7.41 1.05 -6.57
N PHE A 110 -7.25 -0.23 -6.87
CA PHE A 110 -7.71 -1.31 -6.01
C PHE A 110 -6.58 -1.71 -5.07
N GLY A 111 -6.72 -1.36 -3.79
CA GLY A 111 -5.77 -1.69 -2.74
C GLY A 111 -6.21 -2.94 -1.99
N VAL A 112 -5.49 -4.06 -2.18
CA VAL A 112 -5.76 -5.30 -1.46
C VAL A 112 -5.04 -5.30 -0.12
N HIS A 113 -5.80 -5.35 0.98
CA HIS A 113 -5.29 -5.34 2.35
C HIS A 113 -5.54 -6.69 3.00
N LEU A 114 -4.47 -7.42 3.29
CA LEU A 114 -4.53 -8.74 3.91
C LEU A 114 -4.72 -8.70 5.43
N TRP A 115 -4.48 -7.53 6.04
CA TRP A 115 -4.49 -7.34 7.49
C TRP A 115 -5.57 -6.33 7.88
N ASN A 116 -6.45 -6.75 8.80
CA ASN A 116 -7.57 -5.91 9.24
C ASN A 116 -7.14 -5.01 10.42
N PRO A 117 -7.27 -3.66 10.31
CA PRO A 117 -6.99 -2.76 11.42
C PRO A 117 -7.97 -2.94 12.59
N GLU A 118 -9.20 -3.38 12.30
CA GLU A 118 -10.24 -3.64 13.29
C GLU A 118 -10.31 -5.12 13.61
N GLY A 119 -10.67 -5.46 14.84
CA GLY A 119 -10.80 -6.85 15.30
C GLY A 119 -11.22 -6.90 16.75
N GLU A 120 -11.63 -8.08 17.19
CA GLU A 120 -12.07 -8.34 18.55
C GLU A 120 -10.92 -8.28 19.56
N GLU A 121 -11.26 -8.11 20.83
CA GLU A 121 -10.29 -8.15 21.94
C GLU A 121 -9.77 -9.58 22.12
N PRO A 122 -8.46 -9.80 22.07
CA PRO A 122 -7.89 -11.14 22.17
C PRO A 122 -7.98 -11.67 23.59
N SER A 123 -8.40 -12.91 23.76
CA SER A 123 -8.53 -13.63 25.03
C SER A 123 -7.47 -14.71 25.25
N THR A 124 -6.78 -15.12 24.17
CA THR A 124 -5.72 -16.13 24.21
C THR A 124 -4.40 -15.59 23.64
N ILE A 125 -3.28 -16.23 23.99
CA ILE A 125 -1.95 -15.86 23.47
C ILE A 125 -1.92 -15.92 21.93
N TRP A 126 -2.61 -16.88 21.33
CA TRP A 126 -2.68 -17.04 19.89
C TRP A 126 -3.44 -15.90 19.22
N GLU A 127 -4.56 -15.49 19.80
CA GLU A 127 -5.30 -14.31 19.35
C GLU A 127 -4.50 -13.01 19.55
N VAL A 128 -3.72 -12.88 20.63
CA VAL A 128 -2.80 -11.76 20.83
C VAL A 128 -1.76 -11.70 19.71
N LEU A 129 -1.14 -12.83 19.35
CA LEU A 129 -0.16 -12.90 18.26
C LEU A 129 -0.80 -12.56 16.92
N HIS A 130 -2.00 -13.03 16.64
CA HIS A 130 -2.77 -12.71 15.44
C HIS A 130 -3.07 -11.20 15.40
N ARG A 131 -3.68 -10.66 16.44
CA ARG A 131 -4.05 -9.25 16.53
C ARG A 131 -2.85 -8.31 16.47
N HIS A 132 -1.73 -8.70 17.04
CA HIS A 132 -0.46 -7.96 16.93
C HIS A 132 -0.01 -7.83 15.48
N LYS A 133 -0.05 -8.92 14.68
CA LYS A 133 0.26 -8.89 13.25
C LYS A 133 -0.71 -7.97 12.49
N ASP A 134 -2.01 -8.09 12.73
CA ASP A 134 -3.03 -7.26 12.10
C ASP A 134 -2.75 -5.77 12.33
N ILE A 135 -2.51 -5.36 13.57
CA ILE A 135 -2.18 -3.97 13.92
C ILE A 135 -0.86 -3.52 13.29
N GLN A 136 0.17 -4.36 13.36
CA GLN A 136 1.51 -4.03 12.86
C GLN A 136 1.51 -3.76 11.35
N TYR A 137 0.81 -4.58 10.57
CA TYR A 137 0.83 -4.49 9.11
C TYR A 137 -0.27 -3.60 8.53
N SER A 138 -1.37 -3.36 9.26
CA SER A 138 -2.45 -2.48 8.79
C SER A 138 -2.26 -1.00 9.11
N SER A 139 -1.62 -0.67 10.25
CA SER A 139 -1.59 0.70 10.80
C SER A 139 -0.90 1.72 9.90
N ARG A 140 0.10 1.31 9.12
CA ARG A 140 0.89 2.22 8.29
C ARG A 140 0.12 2.74 7.08
N VAL A 141 -0.77 1.91 6.52
CA VAL A 141 -1.51 2.24 5.29
C VAL A 141 -2.48 3.39 5.50
N ALA A 142 -3.25 3.36 6.60
CA ALA A 142 -4.24 4.41 6.89
C ALA A 142 -3.57 5.78 7.03
N ASN A 143 -2.46 5.86 7.78
CA ASN A 143 -1.71 7.10 7.95
C ASN A 143 -1.08 7.59 6.65
N HIS A 144 -0.65 6.67 5.79
CA HIS A 144 -0.08 7.03 4.50
C HIS A 144 -1.14 7.63 3.57
N ILE A 145 -2.29 6.99 3.44
CA ILE A 145 -3.41 7.50 2.63
C ILE A 145 -3.84 8.88 3.11
N LEU A 146 -3.98 9.08 4.43
CA LEU A 146 -4.37 10.37 5.00
C LEU A 146 -3.37 11.49 4.62
N ARG A 147 -2.07 11.22 4.70
CA ARG A 147 -1.04 12.18 4.28
C ARG A 147 -1.13 12.50 2.79
N GLN A 148 -1.42 11.52 1.96
CA GLN A 148 -1.60 11.73 0.53
C GLN A 148 -2.85 12.55 0.23
N GLN A 149 -3.96 12.32 0.94
CA GLN A 149 -5.16 13.16 0.84
C GLN A 149 -4.85 14.62 1.16
N GLN A 150 -4.15 14.89 2.27
CA GLN A 150 -3.75 16.24 2.65
C GLN A 150 -2.83 16.89 1.61
N ALA A 151 -1.85 16.16 1.10
CA ALA A 151 -0.93 16.65 0.09
C ALA A 151 -1.65 16.97 -1.24
N HIS A 152 -2.55 16.09 -1.68
CA HIS A 152 -3.33 16.31 -2.90
C HIS A 152 -4.33 17.46 -2.74
N HIS A 153 -4.98 17.58 -1.59
CA HIS A 153 -5.85 18.74 -1.29
C HIS A 153 -5.08 20.07 -1.47
N LEU A 154 -3.89 20.17 -0.87
CA LEU A 154 -3.04 21.36 -1.04
C LEU A 154 -2.66 21.61 -2.50
N ARG A 155 -2.34 20.58 -3.26
CA ARG A 155 -2.05 20.68 -4.70
C ARG A 155 -3.25 21.21 -5.49
N HIS A 156 -4.46 20.72 -5.17
CA HIS A 156 -5.68 21.22 -5.79
C HIS A 156 -5.97 22.68 -5.43
N VAL A 157 -5.72 23.08 -4.17
CA VAL A 157 -5.82 24.48 -3.74
C VAL A 157 -4.84 25.35 -4.51
N ILE A 158 -3.58 24.94 -4.67
CA ILE A 158 -2.56 25.66 -5.47
C ILE A 158 -3.05 25.80 -6.91
N GLN A 159 -3.49 24.73 -7.55
CA GLN A 159 -4.00 24.77 -8.92
C GLN A 159 -5.20 25.70 -9.06
N LYS A 160 -6.12 25.64 -8.09
CA LYS A 160 -7.30 26.52 -8.08
C LYS A 160 -6.93 27.98 -7.90
N LEU A 161 -6.02 28.30 -6.97
CA LEU A 161 -5.53 29.68 -6.78
C LEU A 161 -4.82 30.20 -8.03
N ALA A 162 -3.92 29.38 -8.62
CA ALA A 162 -3.23 29.75 -9.85
C ALA A 162 -4.19 30.06 -10.99
N SER A 163 -5.31 29.31 -11.11
CA SER A 163 -6.32 29.54 -12.16
C SER A 163 -7.06 30.88 -12.03
N HIS A 164 -7.00 31.56 -10.89
CA HIS A 164 -7.60 32.87 -10.66
C HIS A 164 -6.62 34.03 -10.80
N LEU A 165 -5.33 33.75 -11.01
CA LEU A 165 -4.34 34.80 -11.21
C LEU A 165 -4.45 35.39 -12.63
N PRO A 166 -4.27 36.71 -12.78
CA PRO A 166 -4.16 37.34 -14.09
C PRO A 166 -3.01 36.76 -14.91
N ASP A 167 -3.17 36.66 -16.23
CA ASP A 167 -2.14 36.09 -17.13
C ASP A 167 -0.76 36.79 -17.01
N ALA A 168 -0.78 38.09 -16.75
CA ALA A 168 0.46 38.85 -16.54
C ALA A 168 1.28 38.39 -15.32
N VAL A 169 0.56 37.91 -14.26
CA VAL A 169 1.20 37.39 -13.04
C VAL A 169 1.61 35.92 -13.23
N ARG A 170 0.79 35.14 -13.92
CA ARG A 170 1.11 33.72 -14.23
C ARG A 170 2.33 33.57 -15.14
N GLY A 171 2.69 34.64 -15.88
CA GLY A 171 3.88 34.68 -16.72
C GLY A 171 5.20 34.78 -15.93
N ASP A 172 5.16 35.13 -14.66
CA ASP A 172 6.33 35.24 -13.78
C ASP A 172 6.91 33.82 -13.50
N ASP A 173 8.23 33.71 -13.54
CA ASP A 173 8.92 32.43 -13.38
C ASP A 173 8.70 31.82 -11.98
N ASP A 174 8.68 32.64 -10.93
CA ASP A 174 8.43 32.21 -9.55
C ASP A 174 6.98 31.65 -9.42
N ILE A 175 6.02 32.29 -10.09
CA ILE A 175 4.63 31.82 -10.07
C ILE A 175 4.48 30.52 -10.86
N ARG A 176 5.16 30.36 -11.99
CA ARG A 176 5.16 29.08 -12.74
C ARG A 176 5.76 27.94 -11.94
N GLU A 177 6.84 28.21 -11.19
CA GLU A 177 7.42 27.21 -10.29
C GLU A 177 6.40 26.77 -9.22
N LEU A 178 5.72 27.72 -8.56
CA LEU A 178 4.68 27.43 -7.59
C LEU A 178 3.49 26.66 -8.22
N GLU A 179 3.03 27.07 -9.40
CA GLU A 179 1.94 26.39 -10.13
C GLU A 179 2.30 24.95 -10.49
N SER A 180 3.58 24.65 -10.74
CA SER A 180 4.06 23.29 -11.05
C SER A 180 3.84 22.30 -9.92
N TRP A 181 3.70 22.76 -8.68
CA TRP A 181 3.33 21.93 -7.52
C TRP A 181 1.84 21.57 -7.48
N GLY A 182 1.00 22.33 -8.20
CA GLY A 182 -0.43 22.08 -8.32
C GLY A 182 -0.73 20.85 -9.15
N CYS A 183 -1.90 20.28 -8.93
CA CYS A 183 -2.49 19.28 -9.82
C CYS A 183 -4.03 19.31 -9.70
N ALA A 184 -4.70 18.78 -10.71
CA ALA A 184 -6.16 18.63 -10.72
C ALA A 184 -6.56 17.16 -10.92
N THR A 185 -5.64 16.22 -10.61
CA THR A 185 -5.91 14.79 -10.81
C THR A 185 -6.74 14.24 -9.65
N GLN A 186 -7.70 13.38 -9.97
CA GLN A 186 -8.51 12.66 -9.01
C GLN A 186 -8.07 11.20 -8.94
N MET A 187 -7.89 10.69 -7.73
CA MET A 187 -7.48 9.33 -7.46
C MET A 187 -8.48 8.68 -6.51
N HIS A 188 -9.11 7.60 -6.94
CA HIS A 188 -10.03 6.81 -6.15
C HIS A 188 -9.33 5.55 -5.67
N ILE A 189 -9.29 5.33 -4.36
CA ILE A 189 -8.74 4.14 -3.73
C ILE A 189 -9.90 3.28 -3.26
N VAL A 190 -10.07 2.13 -3.87
CA VAL A 190 -11.04 1.12 -3.44
C VAL A 190 -10.28 0.13 -2.54
N ARG A 191 -10.57 0.20 -1.26
CA ARG A 191 -9.93 -0.67 -0.27
C ARG A 191 -10.66 -2.01 -0.22
N LEU A 192 -10.00 -3.06 -0.70
CA LEU A 192 -10.44 -4.44 -0.51
C LEU A 192 -9.78 -4.99 0.75
N LEU A 193 -10.57 -5.21 1.79
CA LEU A 193 -10.10 -5.66 3.08
C LEU A 193 -10.39 -7.15 3.22
N ALA A 194 -9.34 -7.96 3.45
CA ALA A 194 -9.51 -9.39 3.62
C ALA A 194 -10.50 -9.67 4.77
N PRO A 195 -11.60 -10.40 4.51
CA PRO A 195 -12.55 -10.74 5.56
C PRO A 195 -11.92 -11.69 6.56
N SER A 196 -12.34 -11.57 7.83
CA SER A 196 -12.03 -12.60 8.84
C SER A 196 -12.79 -13.87 8.53
N LEU A 197 -12.08 -14.95 8.29
CA LEU A 197 -12.68 -16.27 8.11
C LEU A 197 -12.84 -16.97 9.48
N ALA A 198 -13.86 -17.79 9.63
CA ALA A 198 -14.17 -18.45 10.91
C ALA A 198 -13.04 -19.32 11.48
N ASN A 199 -12.10 -19.75 10.62
CA ASN A 199 -10.96 -20.58 11.00
C ASN A 199 -9.62 -19.83 10.89
N ASP A 200 -9.64 -18.48 10.73
CA ASP A 200 -8.40 -17.71 10.69
C ASP A 200 -7.75 -17.67 12.07
N ASP A 201 -6.46 -17.99 12.09
CA ASP A 201 -5.62 -17.92 13.27
C ASP A 201 -4.30 -17.16 12.98
N HIS A 202 -3.38 -17.22 13.92
CA HIS A 202 -2.05 -16.59 13.80
C HIS A 202 -1.17 -17.17 12.67
N THR A 203 -1.59 -18.26 12.04
CA THR A 203 -0.89 -18.92 10.92
C THR A 203 -1.50 -18.62 9.55
N LYS A 204 -2.51 -17.74 9.47
CA LYS A 204 -3.22 -17.43 8.20
C LYS A 204 -2.29 -17.03 7.06
N ASP A 205 -1.16 -16.41 7.36
CA ASP A 205 -0.14 -15.96 6.41
C ASP A 205 0.75 -17.09 5.87
N VAL A 206 0.69 -18.28 6.50
CA VAL A 206 1.45 -19.47 6.09
C VAL A 206 0.54 -20.69 5.86
N ASP A 207 -0.78 -20.52 5.93
CA ASP A 207 -1.75 -21.55 5.57
C ASP A 207 -1.92 -21.64 4.05
N PHE A 208 -1.23 -22.59 3.43
CA PHE A 208 -1.33 -22.93 2.02
C PHE A 208 -2.14 -24.21 1.77
N SER A 209 -3.02 -24.61 2.71
CA SER A 209 -3.96 -25.71 2.49
C SER A 209 -4.92 -25.39 1.34
N VAL A 210 -5.39 -26.42 0.65
CA VAL A 210 -6.32 -26.25 -0.47
C VAL A 210 -7.61 -25.57 -0.01
N GLU A 211 -8.10 -25.92 1.17
CA GLU A 211 -9.29 -25.36 1.80
C GLU A 211 -9.08 -23.88 2.16
N GLY A 212 -7.96 -23.54 2.79
CA GLY A 212 -7.61 -22.18 3.18
C GLY A 212 -7.44 -21.26 1.97
N ILE A 213 -6.71 -21.71 0.93
CA ILE A 213 -6.55 -20.96 -0.32
C ILE A 213 -7.91 -20.73 -0.97
N ARG A 214 -8.77 -21.76 -1.10
CA ARG A 214 -10.07 -21.64 -1.76
C ARG A 214 -11.00 -20.70 -1.00
N ALA A 215 -11.07 -20.82 0.32
CA ALA A 215 -11.91 -19.96 1.16
C ALA A 215 -11.52 -18.48 1.01
N ARG A 216 -10.21 -18.16 1.03
CA ARG A 216 -9.71 -16.79 0.83
C ARG A 216 -9.94 -16.28 -0.59
N TRP A 217 -9.80 -17.15 -1.59
CA TRP A 217 -10.09 -16.81 -2.97
C TRP A 217 -11.54 -16.43 -3.18
N ASP A 218 -12.46 -17.27 -2.70
CA ASP A 218 -13.91 -17.08 -2.85
C ASP A 218 -14.37 -15.80 -2.11
N ALA A 219 -13.85 -15.57 -0.89
CA ALA A 219 -14.13 -14.38 -0.11
C ALA A 219 -13.62 -13.10 -0.81
N GLY A 220 -12.39 -13.09 -1.29
CA GLY A 220 -11.82 -11.93 -2.00
C GLY A 220 -12.53 -11.66 -3.34
N LEU A 221 -12.96 -12.70 -4.06
CA LEU A 221 -13.74 -12.56 -5.28
C LEU A 221 -15.11 -11.94 -5.01
N GLU A 222 -15.77 -12.36 -3.93
CA GLU A 222 -17.06 -11.80 -3.55
C GLU A 222 -16.96 -10.34 -3.14
N ASP A 223 -15.96 -9.96 -2.34
CA ASP A 223 -15.72 -8.58 -1.95
C ASP A 223 -15.42 -7.68 -3.16
N ALA A 224 -14.57 -8.16 -4.07
CA ALA A 224 -14.27 -7.41 -5.29
C ALA A 224 -15.52 -7.21 -6.16
N ARG A 225 -16.37 -8.22 -6.29
CA ARG A 225 -17.64 -8.13 -7.02
C ARG A 225 -18.59 -7.12 -6.40
N LYS A 226 -18.71 -7.11 -5.06
CA LYS A 226 -19.53 -6.13 -4.34
C LYS A 226 -19.01 -4.72 -4.57
N ALA A 227 -17.72 -4.49 -4.43
CA ALA A 227 -17.09 -3.19 -4.68
C ALA A 227 -17.33 -2.70 -6.12
N ILE A 228 -17.19 -3.58 -7.12
CA ILE A 228 -17.41 -3.24 -8.53
C ILE A 228 -18.90 -2.96 -8.80
N ALA A 229 -19.80 -3.76 -8.26
CA ALA A 229 -21.24 -3.57 -8.45
C ALA A 229 -21.74 -2.26 -7.82
N HIS A 230 -21.18 -1.88 -6.65
CA HIS A 230 -21.50 -0.63 -5.97
C HIS A 230 -20.88 0.59 -6.66
N ALA A 231 -19.73 0.43 -7.29
CA ALA A 231 -18.98 1.45 -8.02
C ALA A 231 -18.88 2.79 -7.27
N PRO A 232 -18.36 2.84 -6.04
CA PRO A 232 -18.40 4.03 -5.18
C PRO A 232 -17.63 5.22 -5.76
N TRP A 233 -16.80 5.02 -6.75
CA TRP A 233 -16.05 6.05 -7.49
C TRP A 233 -16.87 6.77 -8.56
N SER A 234 -18.12 6.37 -8.79
CA SER A 234 -18.97 6.93 -9.86
C SER A 234 -19.79 8.16 -9.40
N GLY A 235 -19.69 8.55 -8.11
CA GLY A 235 -20.40 9.67 -7.53
C GLY A 235 -19.86 11.04 -7.92
N GLU A 236 -20.49 12.08 -7.40
CA GLU A 236 -19.97 13.45 -7.45
C GLU A 236 -19.06 13.68 -6.26
N PHE A 237 -17.88 14.28 -6.50
CA PHE A 237 -16.85 14.49 -5.49
C PHE A 237 -16.43 15.95 -5.45
N ASP A 238 -15.99 16.43 -4.27
CA ASP A 238 -15.45 17.77 -4.12
C ASP A 238 -14.22 17.94 -5.03
N PRO A 239 -14.24 18.91 -5.96
CA PRO A 239 -13.13 19.15 -6.88
C PRO A 239 -11.84 19.61 -6.18
N LEU A 240 -11.90 20.03 -4.90
CA LEU A 240 -10.72 20.37 -4.11
C LEU A 240 -10.10 19.14 -3.41
N GLU A 241 -10.81 18.02 -3.39
CA GLU A 241 -10.25 16.76 -2.88
C GLU A 241 -9.70 15.95 -4.04
N GLY A 242 -8.41 15.67 -3.99
CA GLY A 242 -7.73 14.92 -5.05
C GLY A 242 -7.64 13.42 -4.81
N VAL A 243 -7.94 12.92 -3.60
CA VAL A 243 -7.85 11.51 -3.24
C VAL A 243 -9.07 11.08 -2.42
N PHE A 244 -9.78 10.08 -2.91
CA PHE A 244 -11.00 9.53 -2.31
C PHE A 244 -10.77 8.09 -1.88
N LEU A 245 -10.99 7.79 -0.59
CA LEU A 245 -10.90 6.44 -0.06
C LEU A 245 -12.30 5.83 0.02
N HIS A 246 -12.49 4.72 -0.65
CA HIS A 246 -13.70 3.90 -0.61
C HIS A 246 -13.40 2.59 0.12
N GLN A 247 -14.19 2.26 1.13
CA GLN A 247 -13.98 1.07 1.95
C GLN A 247 -15.31 0.43 2.36
N PRO A 248 -15.33 -0.90 2.65
CA PRO A 248 -16.52 -1.55 3.18
C PRO A 248 -16.91 -0.99 4.57
N PRO A 249 -18.18 -1.14 5.02
CA PRO A 249 -19.24 -1.79 4.27
C PRO A 249 -19.65 -0.97 3.06
N TRP A 250 -19.99 -1.64 1.95
CA TRP A 250 -20.44 -1.01 0.72
C TRP A 250 -21.92 -0.60 0.90
N GLU A 251 -22.17 0.37 1.78
CA GLU A 251 -23.48 1.01 1.99
C GLU A 251 -23.49 2.38 1.33
N ASP A 252 -24.69 2.84 0.98
CA ASP A 252 -24.90 4.04 0.17
C ASP A 252 -24.08 5.25 0.66
N ASN A 253 -23.22 5.74 -0.22
CA ASN A 253 -22.56 7.06 -0.22
C ASN A 253 -22.22 7.68 1.16
N MET A 254 -21.35 7.06 1.93
CA MET A 254 -20.61 7.80 2.96
C MET A 254 -19.24 8.21 2.42
N THR A 255 -19.19 9.39 1.81
CA THR A 255 -17.94 10.15 1.76
C THR A 255 -17.47 10.34 3.20
N VAL A 256 -16.31 9.78 3.53
CA VAL A 256 -15.69 10.05 4.83
C VAL A 256 -15.37 11.54 4.84
N ASN A 257 -16.15 12.32 5.60
CA ASN A 257 -15.96 13.75 5.70
C ASN A 257 -14.56 14.03 6.29
N PRO A 258 -13.73 14.91 5.70
CA PRO A 258 -12.45 15.32 6.27
C PRO A 258 -12.53 15.76 7.72
N ALA A 259 -13.69 16.29 8.17
CA ALA A 259 -13.95 16.64 9.56
C ALA A 259 -13.98 15.42 10.50
N ASP A 260 -14.40 14.25 10.02
CA ASP A 260 -14.40 13.02 10.82
C ASP A 260 -13.01 12.40 10.89
N LEU A 261 -12.21 12.53 9.83
CA LEU A 261 -10.79 12.21 9.85
C LEU A 261 -10.00 13.09 10.83
N ALA A 262 -10.33 14.38 10.92
CA ALA A 262 -9.72 15.29 11.88
C ALA A 262 -10.08 14.96 13.36
N ARG A 263 -11.19 14.27 13.59
CA ARG A 263 -11.55 13.76 14.94
C ARG A 263 -10.73 12.52 15.31
N LEU A 264 -10.42 11.65 14.36
CA LEU A 264 -9.59 10.47 14.58
C LEU A 264 -8.10 10.80 14.78
N THR A 265 -7.65 11.97 14.30
CA THR A 265 -6.27 12.45 14.49
C THR A 265 -6.09 13.36 15.73
N ARG A 266 -7.16 13.78 16.40
CA ARG A 266 -7.07 14.37 17.71
C ARG A 266 -6.80 13.26 18.72
N THR A 267 -5.56 12.90 18.87
CA THR A 267 -5.09 12.29 20.12
C THR A 267 -5.26 13.34 21.20
N ASP A 268 -6.33 13.24 21.99
CA ASP A 268 -6.34 13.85 23.29
C ASP A 268 -5.15 13.26 24.04
N GLY A 269 -4.07 14.03 24.13
CA GLY A 269 -2.90 13.65 24.89
C GLY A 269 -3.33 13.27 26.31
N PRO A 270 -2.72 12.27 26.94
CA PRO A 270 -3.08 11.86 28.28
C PRO A 270 -3.02 13.08 29.21
N ARG A 271 -4.15 13.41 29.83
CA ARG A 271 -4.18 14.34 30.96
C ARG A 271 -3.27 13.75 32.02
N VAL A 272 -2.10 14.34 32.18
CA VAL A 272 -1.23 14.04 33.31
C VAL A 272 -1.97 14.58 34.52
N GLU A 273 -2.69 13.74 35.25
CA GLU A 273 -3.15 14.03 36.58
C GLU A 273 -1.89 14.21 37.45
N ARG A 274 -1.66 15.44 37.87
CA ARG A 274 -0.68 15.72 38.91
C ARG A 274 -1.26 15.16 40.22
N VAL A 275 -0.72 14.05 40.66
CA VAL A 275 -0.92 13.55 42.01
C VAL A 275 -0.16 14.51 42.92
N ASN A 276 -0.92 15.21 43.83
CA ASN A 276 -0.38 15.98 44.95
C ASN A 276 0.10 15.03 46.06
#